data_190dae8fcda065046387d927f201ea06
#
_entry.id   190dae8fcda065046387d927f201ea06
#
_cell.length_a   1.000
_cell.length_b   1.000
_cell.length_c   1.000
_cell.angle_alpha   90.00
_cell.angle_beta   90.00
_cell.angle_gamma   90.00
#
_symmetry.space_group_name_H-M   'P 1'
#
loop_
_entity.id
_entity.type
_entity.pdbx_description
1 polymer ?
#
loop_
_entity_poly.entity_id
_entity_poly.type
_entity_poly.pdbx_seq_one_letter_code
_entity_poly.pdbx_strand_id
1 'polypeptide(L)'
;MGFIASVKRRAANFYYPLKIKRRAMVCGKKIYCGSKSFVTSKTQLGNNVNFNGMAMSGNGVIKIGDNFHSGPGCQIISSFHNYNGKKIPYDETWIDKDVIIEDNVWLGNNVIILGGG
;
A
#
# COMPACT_ATOMS: atom_id res chain seq x y z
N MET A 1 7.17 -12.59 -26.35
CA MET A 1 7.97 -12.57 -25.13
C MET A 1 8.45 -13.95 -24.79
N GLY A 2 9.71 -14.05 -24.44
CA GLY A 2 10.37 -15.33 -24.25
C GLY A 2 10.14 -15.95 -22.90
N PHE A 3 10.71 -17.13 -22.75
CA PHE A 3 10.72 -17.95 -21.55
C PHE A 3 11.19 -17.17 -20.29
N ILE A 4 12.23 -16.33 -20.43
CA ILE A 4 12.79 -15.54 -19.31
C ILE A 4 11.78 -14.57 -18.74
N ALA A 5 11.01 -13.86 -19.58
CA ALA A 5 9.97 -12.94 -19.10
C ALA A 5 8.86 -13.67 -18.35
N SER A 6 8.47 -14.87 -18.80
CA SER A 6 7.50 -15.73 -18.12
C SER A 6 8.00 -16.19 -16.75
N VAL A 7 9.27 -16.60 -16.65
CA VAL A 7 9.88 -17.02 -15.39
C VAL A 7 9.97 -15.86 -14.40
N LYS A 8 10.38 -14.67 -14.85
CA LYS A 8 10.44 -13.48 -14.01
C LYS A 8 9.07 -13.11 -13.45
N ARG A 9 8.01 -13.20 -14.25
CA ARG A 9 6.64 -12.93 -13.82
C ARG A 9 6.20 -13.91 -12.75
N ARG A 10 6.46 -15.19 -12.91
CA ARG A 10 6.11 -16.22 -11.92
C ARG A 10 6.84 -15.99 -10.60
N ALA A 11 8.12 -15.66 -10.65
CA ALA A 11 8.91 -15.35 -9.47
C ALA A 11 8.36 -14.12 -8.74
N ALA A 12 8.00 -13.05 -9.46
CA ALA A 12 7.41 -11.86 -8.89
C ALA A 12 6.07 -12.15 -8.23
N ASN A 13 5.21 -12.92 -8.88
CA ASN A 13 3.88 -13.29 -8.36
C ASN A 13 3.96 -14.15 -7.10
N PHE A 14 5.07 -14.82 -6.85
CA PHE A 14 5.33 -15.57 -5.62
C PHE A 14 5.98 -14.70 -4.55
N TYR A 15 7.04 -13.97 -4.92
CA TYR A 15 7.92 -13.25 -3.99
C TYR A 15 7.26 -12.02 -3.38
N TYR A 16 6.64 -11.18 -4.20
CA TYR A 16 6.06 -9.91 -3.71
C TYR A 16 4.86 -10.13 -2.78
N PRO A 17 3.91 -11.02 -3.07
CA PRO A 17 2.85 -11.31 -2.11
C PRO A 17 3.37 -11.84 -0.78
N LEU A 18 4.41 -12.65 -0.79
CA LEU A 18 5.02 -13.19 0.42
C LEU A 18 5.60 -12.09 1.29
N LYS A 19 6.28 -11.11 0.69
CA LYS A 19 6.82 -9.95 1.43
C LYS A 19 5.71 -9.12 2.05
N ILE A 20 4.64 -8.90 1.32
CA ILE A 20 3.47 -8.16 1.82
C ILE A 20 2.86 -8.88 3.02
N LYS A 21 2.65 -10.18 2.92
CA LYS A 21 2.09 -10.99 4.01
C LYS A 21 2.96 -10.97 5.28
N ARG A 22 4.27 -10.91 5.11
CA ARG A 22 5.20 -10.84 6.25
C ARG A 22 5.23 -9.47 6.92
N ARG A 23 5.03 -8.42 6.16
CA ARG A 23 5.11 -7.05 6.66
C ARG A 23 3.81 -6.55 7.26
N ALA A 24 2.67 -6.83 6.60
CA ALA A 24 1.36 -6.34 7.02
C ALA A 24 0.95 -6.91 8.38
N MET A 25 0.21 -6.10 9.12
CA MET A 25 -0.33 -6.51 10.42
C MET A 25 -1.35 -7.65 10.27
N VAL A 26 -2.24 -7.53 9.29
CA VAL A 26 -3.28 -8.51 8.99
C VAL A 26 -3.37 -8.69 7.48
N CYS A 27 -3.47 -9.92 7.02
CA CYS A 27 -3.72 -10.26 5.63
C CYS A 27 -4.83 -11.28 5.51
N GLY A 28 -5.79 -11.00 4.64
CA GLY A 28 -6.80 -11.97 4.25
C GLY A 28 -6.26 -12.98 3.24
N LYS A 29 -7.15 -13.66 2.57
CA LYS A 29 -6.84 -14.66 1.54
C LYS A 29 -6.66 -13.96 0.19
N LYS A 30 -5.82 -14.56 -0.68
CA LYS A 30 -5.61 -14.12 -2.05
C LYS A 30 -5.04 -12.69 -2.14
N ILE A 31 -3.79 -12.56 -1.78
CA ILE A 31 -3.01 -11.33 -1.99
C ILE A 31 -2.21 -11.51 -3.27
N TYR A 32 -2.38 -10.59 -4.21
CA TYR A 32 -1.69 -10.58 -5.50
C TYR A 32 -0.82 -9.32 -5.61
N CYS A 33 0.36 -9.48 -6.17
CA CYS A 33 1.26 -8.34 -6.37
C CYS A 33 2.14 -8.62 -7.59
N GLY A 34 1.81 -8.00 -8.71
CA GLY A 34 2.53 -8.19 -9.97
C GLY A 34 3.80 -7.38 -10.11
N SER A 35 3.93 -6.30 -9.35
CA SER A 35 5.10 -5.42 -9.34
C SER A 35 5.47 -5.07 -7.92
N LYS A 36 6.75 -4.72 -7.71
CA LYS A 36 7.27 -4.39 -6.38
C LYS A 36 6.36 -3.38 -5.68
N SER A 37 5.88 -3.75 -4.50
CA SER A 37 4.99 -2.92 -3.69
C SER A 37 5.44 -2.94 -2.23
N PHE A 38 5.14 -1.85 -1.51
CA PHE A 38 5.53 -1.69 -0.11
C PHE A 38 4.29 -1.44 0.73
N VAL A 39 4.15 -2.18 1.82
CA VAL A 39 3.13 -1.95 2.85
C VAL A 39 3.82 -1.63 4.17
N THR A 40 3.06 -1.10 5.13
CA THR A 40 3.58 -0.80 6.47
C THR A 40 3.22 -1.92 7.44
N SER A 41 3.88 -1.93 8.60
CA SER A 41 3.56 -2.89 9.67
C SER A 41 2.19 -2.65 10.31
N LYS A 42 1.53 -1.54 9.99
CA LYS A 42 0.17 -1.22 10.45
C LYS A 42 -0.87 -1.36 9.37
N THR A 43 -0.51 -1.98 8.25
CA THR A 43 -1.43 -2.24 7.14
C THR A 43 -2.28 -3.47 7.44
N GLN A 44 -3.58 -3.35 7.22
CA GLN A 44 -4.56 -4.43 7.35
C GLN A 44 -5.24 -4.64 6.01
N LEU A 45 -5.14 -5.85 5.48
CA LEU A 45 -5.66 -6.19 4.16
C LEU A 45 -6.77 -7.24 4.27
N GLY A 46 -7.84 -7.04 3.50
CA GLY A 46 -8.92 -8.00 3.37
C GLY A 46 -8.57 -9.11 2.37
N ASN A 47 -9.61 -9.71 1.79
CA ASN A 47 -9.49 -10.81 0.83
C ASN A 47 -9.47 -10.29 -0.59
N ASN A 48 -8.72 -10.96 -1.48
CA ASN A 48 -8.63 -10.60 -2.89
C ASN A 48 -8.13 -9.19 -3.10
N VAL A 49 -6.92 -8.93 -2.62
CA VAL A 49 -6.25 -7.62 -2.74
C VAL A 49 -5.17 -7.73 -3.79
N ASN A 50 -5.18 -6.80 -4.76
CA ASN A 50 -4.31 -6.81 -5.94
C ASN A 50 -3.51 -5.51 -6.00
N PHE A 51 -2.19 -5.60 -5.89
CA PHE A 51 -1.28 -4.46 -6.02
C PHE A 51 -0.45 -4.56 -7.30
N ASN A 52 -0.20 -3.42 -7.92
CA ASN A 52 0.68 -3.28 -9.09
C ASN A 52 1.59 -2.07 -8.93
N GLY A 53 2.49 -2.10 -7.93
CA GLY A 53 3.40 -0.99 -7.67
C GLY A 53 2.86 0.00 -6.65
N MET A 54 2.18 -0.50 -5.62
CA MET A 54 1.71 0.31 -4.50
C MET A 54 2.85 0.65 -3.55
N ALA A 55 2.88 1.89 -3.07
CA ALA A 55 3.80 2.30 -2.00
C ALA A 55 3.02 2.92 -0.85
N MET A 56 3.08 2.27 0.31
CA MET A 56 2.46 2.76 1.54
C MET A 56 3.53 3.26 2.49
N SER A 57 3.23 4.34 3.20
CA SER A 57 4.15 4.93 4.18
C SER A 57 3.39 5.56 5.33
N GLY A 58 4.11 5.77 6.44
CA GLY A 58 3.59 6.43 7.62
C GLY A 58 3.28 5.47 8.75
N ASN A 59 2.88 6.04 9.89
CA ASN A 59 2.62 5.31 11.14
C ASN A 59 1.13 5.18 11.46
N GLY A 60 0.25 5.78 10.67
CA GLY A 60 -1.19 5.57 10.80
C GLY A 60 -1.60 4.20 10.30
N VAL A 61 -2.77 3.75 10.72
CA VAL A 61 -3.35 2.49 10.23
C VAL A 61 -3.81 2.68 8.79
N ILE A 62 -3.47 1.71 7.94
CA ILE A 62 -3.98 1.66 6.57
C ILE A 62 -4.80 0.37 6.46
N LYS A 63 -6.11 0.51 6.37
CA LYS A 63 -7.02 -0.63 6.27
C LYS A 63 -7.66 -0.67 4.89
N ILE A 64 -7.50 -1.80 4.21
CA ILE A 64 -8.10 -2.05 2.89
C ILE A 64 -9.05 -3.25 3.01
N GLY A 65 -10.26 -3.07 2.52
CA GLY A 65 -11.28 -4.11 2.51
C GLY A 65 -11.05 -5.16 1.43
N ASP A 66 -12.12 -5.87 1.08
CA ASP A 66 -12.07 -6.96 0.10
C ASP A 66 -12.15 -6.43 -1.34
N ASN A 67 -11.62 -7.21 -2.27
CA ASN A 67 -11.72 -6.95 -3.71
C ASN A 67 -11.11 -5.59 -4.10
N PHE A 68 -9.89 -5.36 -3.68
CA PHE A 68 -9.16 -4.14 -3.98
C PHE A 68 -8.23 -4.36 -5.17
N HIS A 69 -8.10 -3.34 -6.02
CA HIS A 69 -7.14 -3.34 -7.12
C HIS A 69 -6.53 -1.97 -7.28
N SER A 70 -5.19 -1.91 -7.39
CA SER A 70 -4.49 -0.66 -7.70
C SER A 70 -3.64 -0.80 -8.95
N GLY A 71 -3.66 0.24 -9.78
CA GLY A 71 -2.75 0.39 -10.90
C GLY A 71 -1.34 0.81 -10.46
N PRO A 72 -0.38 0.93 -11.39
CA PRO A 72 0.97 1.32 -11.07
C PRO A 72 1.09 2.75 -10.55
N GLY A 73 2.10 2.98 -9.72
CA GLY A 73 2.43 4.30 -9.22
C GLY A 73 1.51 4.85 -8.14
N CYS A 74 0.68 4.02 -7.52
CA CYS A 74 -0.21 4.48 -6.44
C CYS A 74 0.56 4.60 -5.12
N GLN A 75 0.14 5.56 -4.30
CA GLN A 75 0.70 5.79 -2.98
C GLN A 75 -0.40 5.98 -1.95
N ILE A 76 -0.18 5.47 -0.75
CA ILE A 76 -1.03 5.74 0.42
C ILE A 76 -0.12 6.25 1.52
N ILE A 77 -0.39 7.45 2.01
CA ILE A 77 0.46 8.15 2.97
C ILE A 77 -0.34 8.45 4.22
N SER A 78 0.07 7.88 5.36
CA SER A 78 -0.65 7.98 6.63
C SER A 78 0.04 8.84 7.68
N SER A 79 1.12 9.52 7.32
CA SER A 79 1.79 10.48 8.21
C SER A 79 2.28 11.67 7.42
N PHE A 80 2.19 12.86 8.00
CA PHE A 80 2.71 14.09 7.41
C PHE A 80 3.52 14.86 8.42
N HIS A 81 4.37 15.75 7.93
CA HIS A 81 5.01 16.74 8.79
C HIS A 81 3.96 17.64 9.43
N ASN A 82 4.18 17.96 10.71
CA ASN A 82 3.27 18.87 11.41
C ASN A 82 3.57 20.31 11.00
N TYR A 83 2.81 20.80 10.02
CA TYR A 83 2.95 22.17 9.51
C TYR A 83 2.41 23.23 10.48
N ASN A 84 1.69 22.84 11.54
CA ASN A 84 1.23 23.70 12.62
C ASN A 84 2.15 23.66 13.84
N GLY A 85 3.33 23.11 13.70
CA GLY A 85 4.32 23.02 14.75
C GLY A 85 5.06 24.34 14.98
N LYS A 86 6.19 24.25 15.68
CA LYS A 86 6.94 25.42 16.16
C LYS A 86 7.94 25.99 15.15
N LYS A 87 8.16 25.32 14.01
CA LYS A 87 9.16 25.73 13.00
C LYS A 87 8.54 25.79 11.60
N ILE A 88 9.10 26.62 10.74
CA ILE A 88 8.70 26.76 9.35
C ILE A 88 9.77 26.08 8.48
N PRO A 89 9.39 25.25 7.50
CA PRO A 89 8.02 24.88 7.09
C PRO A 89 7.35 23.88 8.03
N TYR A 90 8.11 23.15 8.84
CA TYR A 90 7.64 22.19 9.85
C TYR A 90 8.76 21.94 10.87
N ASP A 91 8.39 21.44 12.04
CA ASP A 91 9.35 20.95 13.05
C ASP A 91 9.58 19.42 12.89
N GLU A 92 10.18 18.79 13.89
CA GLU A 92 10.46 17.36 13.87
C GLU A 92 9.25 16.47 14.20
N THR A 93 8.08 17.06 14.46
CA THR A 93 6.88 16.28 14.81
C THR A 93 6.09 15.86 13.58
N TRP A 94 5.34 14.77 13.74
CA TRP A 94 4.54 14.17 12.69
C TRP A 94 3.08 14.08 13.11
N ILE A 95 2.19 14.12 12.14
CA ILE A 95 0.76 13.87 12.32
C ILE A 95 0.44 12.55 11.65
N ASP A 96 -0.09 11.59 12.43
CA ASP A 96 -0.54 10.31 11.92
C ASP A 96 -2.04 10.35 11.67
N LYS A 97 -2.47 9.94 10.49
CA LYS A 97 -3.87 9.89 10.10
C LYS A 97 -4.17 8.54 9.43
N ASP A 98 -5.19 7.87 9.92
CA ASP A 98 -5.59 6.59 9.38
C ASP A 98 -6.19 6.73 7.98
N VAL A 99 -6.02 5.68 7.19
CA VAL A 99 -6.66 5.53 5.88
C VAL A 99 -7.53 4.29 5.93
N ILE A 100 -8.81 4.43 5.59
CA ILE A 100 -9.73 3.31 5.48
C ILE A 100 -10.29 3.28 4.06
N ILE A 101 -10.03 2.18 3.38
CA ILE A 101 -10.56 1.91 2.04
C ILE A 101 -11.52 0.73 2.18
N GLU A 102 -12.77 0.95 1.82
CA GLU A 102 -13.81 -0.07 1.95
C GLU A 102 -13.70 -1.13 0.84
N ASP A 103 -14.69 -2.01 0.75
CA ASP A 103 -14.68 -3.09 -0.22
C ASP A 103 -14.91 -2.58 -1.65
N ASN A 104 -14.43 -3.36 -2.62
CA ASN A 104 -14.72 -3.17 -4.06
C ASN A 104 -14.20 -1.84 -4.62
N VAL A 105 -12.98 -1.46 -4.25
CA VAL A 105 -12.34 -0.22 -4.73
C VAL A 105 -11.29 -0.54 -5.77
N TRP A 106 -11.29 0.20 -6.84
CA TRP A 106 -10.26 0.19 -7.87
C TRP A 106 -9.63 1.57 -7.98
N LEU A 107 -8.30 1.62 -7.83
CA LEU A 107 -7.51 2.83 -8.08
C LEU A 107 -6.85 2.73 -9.44
N GLY A 108 -7.01 3.77 -10.25
CA GLY A 108 -6.26 3.89 -11.51
C GLY A 108 -4.77 4.15 -11.24
N ASN A 109 -4.05 4.54 -12.29
CA ASN A 109 -2.61 4.78 -12.20
C ASN A 109 -2.30 6.08 -11.44
N ASN A 110 -1.22 6.06 -10.67
CA ASN A 110 -0.66 7.26 -10.01
C ASN A 110 -1.63 7.97 -9.06
N VAL A 111 -2.53 7.22 -8.43
CA VAL A 111 -3.43 7.77 -7.41
C VAL A 111 -2.68 7.90 -6.09
N ILE A 112 -2.84 9.04 -5.43
CA ILE A 112 -2.26 9.29 -4.11
C ILE A 112 -3.39 9.50 -3.11
N ILE A 113 -3.40 8.70 -2.04
CA ILE A 113 -4.38 8.81 -0.96
C ILE A 113 -3.66 9.26 0.30
N LEU A 114 -4.15 10.35 0.88
CA LEU A 114 -3.64 10.89 2.13
C LEU A 114 -4.57 10.50 3.28
N GLY A 115 -4.01 10.30 4.45
CA GLY A 115 -4.76 9.95 5.64
C GLY A 115 -5.73 11.06 6.07
N GLY A 116 -6.80 10.66 6.76
CA GLY A 116 -7.80 11.57 7.29
C GLY A 116 -8.81 12.11 6.28
N GLY A 117 -8.74 11.62 5.05
CA GLY A 117 -9.67 12.03 3.99
C GLY A 117 -10.88 11.13 3.87
#